data_abb8d904a891a4835fa929e82806058e
#
_entry.id   abb8d904a891a4835fa929e82806058e
#
_cell.length_a   1.000
_cell.length_b   1.000
_cell.length_c   1.000
_cell.angle_alpha   90.00
_cell.angle_beta   90.00
_cell.angle_gamma   90.00
#
_symmetry.space_group_name_H-M   'P 1'
#
loop_
_entity.id
_entity.type
_entity.pdbx_description
1 polymer ?
#
loop_
_entity_poly.entity_id
_entity_poly.type
_entity_poly.pdbx_seq_one_letter_code
_entity_poly.pdbx_strand_id
1 'polypeptide(L)'
;MFKRDWHNATVESYFITDDRTGPHFISPNDESAKEVIETASVVIIESYLPDDVRPNGKVIQLWHGTPIKRLFLDSKEPHQNLNIYNYRARKYNKWVHQDYLVVDSTEVVKYFESAFPSHKLDILPIGYPRVNYLLNKSQDLTLRKRIIKGLQLDTSKPVLLYAPTWKSNTSEEDILPLSDKLLNKY
;
A
#
# COMPACT_ATOMS: atom_id res chain seq x y z
N MET A 1 2.68 2.18 13.73
CA MET A 1 2.20 3.56 13.59
C MET A 1 0.80 3.72 14.17
N PHE A 2 -0.15 2.91 13.78
CA PHE A 2 -1.54 2.95 14.29
C PHE A 2 -1.71 2.69 15.78
N LYS A 3 -0.77 2.03 16.43
CA LYS A 3 -0.86 1.64 17.84
C LYS A 3 -0.82 2.83 18.84
N ARG A 4 -0.37 4.01 18.44
CA ARG A 4 -0.19 5.14 19.37
C ARG A 4 -1.48 5.90 19.69
N ASP A 5 -2.38 5.98 18.72
CA ASP A 5 -3.60 6.80 18.84
C ASP A 5 -4.81 6.00 19.35
N TRP A 6 -4.67 4.66 19.41
CA TRP A 6 -5.73 3.73 19.82
C TRP A 6 -5.64 3.28 21.27
N HIS A 7 -4.65 3.77 22.02
CA HIS A 7 -4.44 3.37 23.43
C HIS A 7 -5.59 3.71 24.39
N ASN A 8 -6.49 4.61 23.99
CA ASN A 8 -7.67 4.98 24.78
C ASN A 8 -8.98 4.39 24.24
N ALA A 9 -8.94 3.67 23.14
CA ALA A 9 -10.10 3.01 22.59
C ALA A 9 -10.19 1.59 23.18
N THR A 10 -11.35 1.21 23.67
CA THR A 10 -11.69 -0.17 24.04
C THR A 10 -11.84 -1.07 22.80
N VAL A 11 -11.04 -0.85 21.78
CA VAL A 11 -11.10 -1.56 20.51
C VAL A 11 -9.94 -2.55 20.43
N GLU A 12 -10.28 -3.81 20.31
CA GLU A 12 -9.34 -4.86 20.01
C GLU A 12 -8.90 -4.74 18.54
N SER A 13 -7.59 -4.77 18.28
CA SER A 13 -7.03 -4.60 16.94
C SER A 13 -6.00 -5.67 16.63
N TYR A 14 -6.07 -6.21 15.42
CA TYR A 14 -5.13 -7.20 14.90
C TYR A 14 -4.45 -6.69 13.63
N PHE A 15 -3.22 -7.16 13.41
CA PHE A 15 -2.43 -6.90 12.21
C PHE A 15 -2.18 -8.23 11.51
N ILE A 16 -2.67 -8.35 10.29
CA ILE A 16 -2.43 -9.54 9.46
C ILE A 16 -1.12 -9.32 8.71
N THR A 17 -0.06 -9.98 9.15
CA THR A 17 1.29 -9.79 8.59
C THR A 17 2.25 -10.91 9.03
N ASP A 18 3.21 -11.26 8.18
CA ASP A 18 4.34 -12.14 8.52
C ASP A 18 5.58 -11.37 9.01
N ASP A 19 5.58 -10.03 8.91
CA ASP A 19 6.74 -9.21 9.27
C ASP A 19 6.96 -9.09 10.77
N ARG A 20 5.98 -9.46 11.58
CA ARG A 20 6.02 -9.33 13.05
C ARG A 20 5.25 -10.44 13.74
N THR A 21 5.67 -10.71 14.97
CA THR A 21 5.02 -11.69 15.86
C THR A 21 4.55 -11.04 17.16
N GLY A 22 3.57 -11.63 17.80
CA GLY A 22 3.03 -11.18 19.08
C GLY A 22 1.50 -11.30 19.17
N PRO A 23 0.88 -10.99 20.31
CA PRO A 23 -0.53 -11.28 20.57
C PRO A 23 -1.53 -10.54 19.65
N HIS A 24 -1.08 -9.49 18.94
CA HIS A 24 -1.90 -8.71 18.01
C HIS A 24 -1.50 -8.91 16.55
N PHE A 25 -0.59 -9.86 16.25
CA PHE A 25 -0.12 -10.15 14.91
C PHE A 25 -0.53 -11.56 14.53
N ILE A 26 -1.16 -11.70 13.37
CA ILE A 26 -1.65 -12.96 12.83
C ILE A 26 -1.01 -13.13 11.45
N SER A 27 -0.43 -14.31 11.19
CA SER A 27 0.08 -14.62 9.84
C SER A 27 -1.08 -14.68 8.84
N PRO A 28 -0.92 -14.15 7.61
CA PRO A 28 -1.91 -14.31 6.55
C PRO A 28 -2.22 -15.78 6.21
N ASN A 29 -1.28 -16.69 6.53
CA ASN A 29 -1.42 -18.13 6.31
C ASN A 29 -2.06 -18.88 7.49
N ASP A 30 -2.35 -18.18 8.59
CA ASP A 30 -3.05 -18.75 9.74
C ASP A 30 -4.54 -18.91 9.42
N GLU A 31 -5.12 -20.04 9.79
CA GLU A 31 -6.55 -20.31 9.57
C GLU A 31 -7.45 -19.27 10.26
N SER A 32 -7.03 -18.72 11.38
CA SER A 32 -7.76 -17.68 12.12
C SER A 32 -7.77 -16.32 11.41
N ALA A 33 -6.84 -16.06 10.48
CA ALA A 33 -6.76 -14.77 9.80
C ALA A 33 -8.03 -14.45 9.01
N LYS A 34 -8.59 -15.43 8.34
CA LYS A 34 -9.84 -15.28 7.58
C LYS A 34 -11.01 -14.93 8.50
N GLU A 35 -11.19 -15.69 9.58
CA GLU A 35 -12.26 -15.45 10.56
C GLU A 35 -12.16 -14.06 11.18
N VAL A 36 -10.97 -13.65 11.60
CA VAL A 36 -10.72 -12.31 12.16
C VAL A 36 -11.07 -11.21 11.16
N ILE A 37 -10.70 -11.36 9.89
CA ILE A 37 -11.04 -10.38 8.85
C ILE A 37 -12.55 -10.33 8.62
N GLU A 38 -13.20 -11.49 8.53
CA GLU A 38 -14.64 -11.57 8.22
C GLU A 38 -15.52 -11.08 9.37
N THR A 39 -15.09 -11.24 10.62
CA THR A 39 -15.86 -10.83 11.81
C THR A 39 -15.54 -9.43 12.30
N ALA A 40 -14.46 -8.81 11.83
CA ALA A 40 -14.06 -7.47 12.23
C ALA A 40 -15.12 -6.42 11.85
N SER A 41 -15.38 -5.47 12.76
CA SER A 41 -16.27 -4.33 12.50
C SER A 41 -15.69 -3.36 11.46
N VAL A 42 -14.37 -3.27 11.40
CA VAL A 42 -13.63 -2.45 10.43
C VAL A 42 -12.40 -3.20 9.95
N VAL A 43 -12.22 -3.27 8.65
CA VAL A 43 -11.04 -3.83 7.99
C VAL A 43 -10.33 -2.74 7.22
N ILE A 44 -9.05 -2.52 7.54
CA ILE A 44 -8.22 -1.52 6.86
C ILE A 44 -7.22 -2.26 5.96
N ILE A 45 -7.25 -1.95 4.68
CA ILE A 45 -6.43 -2.62 3.68
C ILE A 45 -5.63 -1.62 2.85
N GLU A 46 -4.50 -2.06 2.32
CA GLU A 46 -3.67 -1.30 1.39
C GLU A 46 -3.74 -1.86 -0.04
N SER A 47 -4.11 -3.13 -0.16
CA SER A 47 -4.24 -3.85 -1.42
C SER A 47 -5.59 -4.56 -1.49
N TYR A 48 -5.66 -5.74 -2.07
CA TYR A 48 -6.88 -6.52 -2.19
C TYR A 48 -6.89 -7.68 -1.21
N LEU A 49 -8.06 -7.98 -0.67
CA LEU A 49 -8.28 -9.22 0.08
C LEU A 49 -8.29 -10.43 -0.87
N PRO A 50 -8.00 -11.64 -0.38
CA PRO A 50 -8.22 -12.89 -1.11
C PRO A 50 -9.65 -12.98 -1.65
N ASP A 51 -9.83 -13.73 -2.75
CA ASP A 51 -11.12 -13.83 -3.45
C ASP A 51 -12.22 -14.51 -2.62
N ASP A 52 -11.83 -15.30 -1.63
CA ASP A 52 -12.71 -16.05 -0.74
C ASP A 52 -12.98 -15.39 0.61
N VAL A 53 -12.40 -14.21 0.86
CA VAL A 53 -12.58 -13.45 2.11
C VAL A 53 -13.64 -12.36 1.92
N ARG A 54 -14.62 -12.32 2.82
CA ARG A 54 -15.75 -11.37 2.77
C ARG A 54 -15.98 -10.72 4.14
N PRO A 55 -15.41 -9.54 4.38
CA PRO A 55 -15.67 -8.80 5.61
C PRO A 55 -17.16 -8.47 5.78
N ASN A 56 -17.66 -8.68 6.98
CA ASN A 56 -19.02 -8.26 7.36
C ASN A 56 -19.07 -6.78 7.79
N GLY A 57 -17.92 -6.24 8.24
CA GLY A 57 -17.79 -4.84 8.64
C GLY A 57 -17.39 -3.92 7.51
N LYS A 58 -17.05 -2.67 7.87
CA LYS A 58 -16.63 -1.64 6.94
C LYS A 58 -15.22 -1.87 6.43
N VAL A 59 -15.02 -1.72 5.13
CA VAL A 59 -13.72 -1.88 4.48
C VAL A 59 -13.17 -0.52 4.07
N ILE A 60 -12.01 -0.17 4.61
CA ILE A 60 -11.29 1.08 4.32
C ILE A 60 -10.04 0.74 3.51
N GLN A 61 -9.99 1.20 2.27
CA GLN A 61 -8.83 1.08 1.39
C GLN A 61 -7.93 2.30 1.58
N LEU A 62 -6.70 2.06 2.04
CA LEU A 62 -5.70 3.14 2.17
C LEU A 62 -4.99 3.47 0.86
N TRP A 63 -5.05 2.56 -0.11
CA TRP A 63 -4.27 2.66 -1.34
C TRP A 63 -2.76 2.77 -1.07
N HIS A 64 -1.96 2.91 -2.11
CA HIS A 64 -0.50 2.85 -1.99
C HIS A 64 0.23 4.03 -2.65
N GLY A 65 -0.47 5.09 -2.99
CA GLY A 65 0.12 6.36 -3.48
C GLY A 65 -0.76 7.08 -4.49
N THR A 66 -0.41 8.32 -4.76
CA THR A 66 -1.03 9.14 -5.79
C THR A 66 -0.84 8.49 -7.16
N PRO A 67 -1.90 8.29 -7.93
CA PRO A 67 -1.79 7.68 -9.25
C PRO A 67 -1.12 8.65 -10.23
N ILE A 68 0.05 8.26 -10.73
CA ILE A 68 0.75 8.96 -11.82
C ILE A 68 0.56 8.30 -13.18
N LYS A 69 -0.10 7.15 -13.21
CA LYS A 69 -0.47 6.38 -14.41
C LYS A 69 -1.98 6.18 -14.41
N ARG A 70 -2.55 5.94 -15.58
CA ARG A 70 -3.95 5.54 -15.70
C ARG A 70 -4.18 4.24 -14.95
N LEU A 71 -5.25 4.20 -14.17
CA LEU A 71 -5.61 3.07 -13.33
C LEU A 71 -6.68 2.21 -14.00
N PHE A 72 -6.70 0.96 -13.69
CA PHE A 72 -7.72 -0.05 -13.91
C PHE A 72 -8.55 0.14 -15.20
N LEU A 73 -9.80 0.65 -15.14
CA LEU A 73 -10.63 0.81 -16.35
C LEU A 73 -10.10 1.86 -17.31
N ASP A 74 -9.39 2.87 -16.83
CA ASP A 74 -8.78 3.91 -17.64
C ASP A 74 -7.42 3.50 -18.23
N SER A 75 -6.85 2.39 -17.77
CA SER A 75 -5.57 1.88 -18.29
C SER A 75 -5.75 1.18 -19.62
N LYS A 76 -4.82 1.44 -20.54
CA LYS A 76 -4.63 0.62 -21.75
C LYS A 76 -3.73 -0.55 -21.37
N GLU A 77 -4.30 -1.59 -20.78
CA GLU A 77 -3.52 -2.80 -20.48
C GLU A 77 -3.11 -3.49 -21.77
N PRO A 78 -1.84 -3.90 -21.91
CA PRO A 78 -1.40 -4.65 -23.07
C PRO A 78 -2.19 -5.97 -23.16
N HIS A 79 -2.70 -6.27 -24.34
CA HIS A 79 -3.54 -7.43 -24.67
C HIS A 79 -2.80 -8.79 -24.59
N GLN A 80 -1.70 -8.88 -23.84
CA GLN A 80 -0.96 -10.14 -23.65
C GLN A 80 -1.72 -11.18 -22.83
N ASN A 81 -2.75 -10.76 -22.09
CA ASN A 81 -3.67 -11.69 -21.42
C ASN A 81 -4.90 -11.92 -22.29
N LEU A 82 -5.03 -13.12 -22.82
CA LEU A 82 -6.15 -13.62 -23.62
C LEU A 82 -7.54 -13.45 -22.94
N ASN A 83 -7.58 -12.93 -21.71
CA ASN A 83 -8.81 -12.79 -20.94
C ASN A 83 -8.87 -11.50 -20.11
N ILE A 84 -8.67 -10.36 -20.78
CA ILE A 84 -8.72 -9.02 -20.13
C ILE A 84 -10.07 -8.75 -19.45
N TYR A 85 -11.17 -9.29 -19.99
CA TYR A 85 -12.50 -9.14 -19.40
C TYR A 85 -12.59 -9.84 -18.04
N ASN A 86 -12.10 -11.08 -17.92
CA ASN A 86 -12.08 -11.80 -16.65
C ASN A 86 -11.17 -11.13 -15.63
N TYR A 87 -10.03 -10.61 -16.05
CA TYR A 87 -9.13 -9.86 -15.18
C TYR A 87 -9.80 -8.58 -14.62
N ARG A 88 -10.44 -7.79 -15.49
CA ARG A 88 -11.18 -6.59 -15.09
C ARG A 88 -12.37 -6.91 -14.20
N ALA A 89 -13.13 -7.94 -14.53
CA ALA A 89 -14.26 -8.40 -13.72
C ALA A 89 -13.82 -8.86 -12.32
N ARG A 90 -12.76 -9.65 -12.22
CA ARG A 90 -12.21 -10.05 -10.92
C ARG A 90 -11.74 -8.86 -10.08
N LYS A 91 -11.01 -7.93 -10.67
CA LYS A 91 -10.59 -6.71 -9.95
C LYS A 91 -11.79 -5.86 -9.53
N TYR A 92 -12.78 -5.70 -10.40
CA TYR A 92 -13.99 -4.96 -10.08
C TYR A 92 -14.75 -5.61 -8.91
N ASN A 93 -14.91 -6.93 -8.92
CA ASN A 93 -15.54 -7.65 -7.83
C ASN A 93 -14.83 -7.46 -6.48
N LYS A 94 -13.50 -7.36 -6.47
CA LYS A 94 -12.76 -7.00 -5.25
C LYS A 94 -13.00 -5.57 -4.80
N TRP A 95 -13.22 -4.68 -5.76
CA TRP A 95 -13.39 -3.26 -5.51
C TRP A 95 -14.78 -2.91 -4.96
N VAL A 96 -15.82 -3.55 -5.45
CA VAL A 96 -17.22 -3.25 -5.05
C VAL A 96 -17.54 -3.60 -3.59
N HIS A 97 -16.66 -4.33 -2.92
CA HIS A 97 -16.79 -4.66 -1.49
C HIS A 97 -16.09 -3.65 -0.56
N GLN A 98 -15.53 -2.57 -1.10
CA GLN A 98 -14.90 -1.53 -0.32
C GLN A 98 -15.90 -0.41 -0.06
N ASP A 99 -15.93 0.11 1.18
CA ASP A 99 -16.83 1.19 1.58
C ASP A 99 -16.15 2.55 1.44
N TYR A 100 -14.86 2.63 1.82
CA TYR A 100 -14.11 3.88 1.83
C TYR A 100 -12.77 3.74 1.11
N LEU A 101 -12.41 4.79 0.37
CA LEU A 101 -11.09 4.93 -0.23
C LEU A 101 -10.42 6.20 0.26
N VAL A 102 -9.26 6.07 0.88
CA VAL A 102 -8.45 7.22 1.27
C VAL A 102 -7.59 7.67 0.10
N VAL A 103 -7.64 8.97 -0.21
CA VAL A 103 -6.81 9.61 -1.24
C VAL A 103 -6.07 10.82 -0.67
N ASP A 104 -5.07 11.29 -1.37
CA ASP A 104 -4.21 12.40 -0.91
C ASP A 104 -4.89 13.77 -0.99
N SER A 105 -5.72 14.00 -2.01
CA SER A 105 -6.38 15.30 -2.21
C SER A 105 -7.67 15.18 -3.01
N THR A 106 -8.44 16.26 -3.05
CA THR A 106 -9.67 16.37 -3.83
C THR A 106 -9.41 16.31 -5.34
N GLU A 107 -8.24 16.74 -5.79
CA GLU A 107 -7.86 16.77 -7.20
C GLU A 107 -7.78 15.38 -7.83
N VAL A 108 -7.49 14.36 -7.03
CA VAL A 108 -7.36 12.97 -7.54
C VAL A 108 -8.65 12.17 -7.48
N VAL A 109 -9.67 12.64 -6.75
CA VAL A 109 -10.97 11.94 -6.60
C VAL A 109 -11.53 11.53 -7.95
N LYS A 110 -11.61 12.44 -8.91
CA LYS A 110 -12.12 12.18 -10.27
C LYS A 110 -11.42 11.03 -11.01
N TYR A 111 -10.13 10.80 -10.74
CA TYR A 111 -9.39 9.70 -11.38
C TYR A 111 -9.73 8.35 -10.76
N PHE A 112 -10.05 8.32 -9.49
CA PHE A 112 -10.51 7.11 -8.84
C PHE A 112 -11.97 6.80 -9.19
N GLU A 113 -12.85 7.80 -9.27
CA GLU A 113 -14.24 7.64 -9.71
C GLU A 113 -14.31 7.09 -11.14
N SER A 114 -13.46 7.59 -12.04
CA SER A 114 -13.38 7.11 -13.42
C SER A 114 -12.83 5.69 -13.50
N ALA A 115 -11.73 5.41 -12.81
CA ALA A 115 -11.05 4.12 -12.88
C ALA A 115 -11.80 3.00 -12.16
N PHE A 116 -12.49 3.32 -11.07
CA PHE A 116 -13.17 2.38 -10.17
C PHE A 116 -14.60 2.83 -9.86
N PRO A 117 -15.49 2.90 -10.84
CA PRO A 117 -16.86 3.35 -10.60
C PRO A 117 -17.57 2.40 -9.65
N SER A 118 -18.03 2.92 -8.52
CA SER A 118 -18.81 2.18 -7.53
C SER A 118 -19.78 3.12 -6.82
N HIS A 119 -21.05 2.74 -6.74
CA HIS A 119 -22.09 3.52 -6.06
C HIS A 119 -21.99 3.46 -4.53
N LYS A 120 -21.14 2.58 -3.99
CA LYS A 120 -20.99 2.36 -2.54
C LYS A 120 -19.68 2.91 -1.99
N LEU A 121 -18.78 3.34 -2.86
CA LEU A 121 -17.45 3.77 -2.46
C LEU A 121 -17.43 5.27 -2.14
N ASP A 122 -17.22 5.60 -0.88
CA ASP A 122 -16.97 6.97 -0.44
C ASP A 122 -15.47 7.28 -0.52
N ILE A 123 -15.11 8.29 -1.30
CA ILE A 123 -13.70 8.70 -1.46
C ILE A 123 -13.40 9.82 -0.46
N LEU A 124 -12.41 9.57 0.40
CA LEU A 124 -12.01 10.43 1.51
C LEU A 124 -10.69 11.13 1.18
N PRO A 125 -10.70 12.42 0.80
CA PRO A 125 -9.49 13.19 0.48
C PRO A 125 -8.79 13.72 1.74
N ILE A 126 -8.36 12.82 2.63
CA ILE A 126 -7.80 13.15 3.94
C ILE A 126 -6.28 12.97 4.04
N GLY A 127 -5.64 12.62 2.92
CA GLY A 127 -4.21 12.34 2.88
C GLY A 127 -3.84 10.93 3.34
N TYR A 128 -2.66 10.48 2.93
CA TYR A 128 -2.18 9.15 3.30
C TYR A 128 -1.50 9.17 4.68
N PRO A 129 -1.85 8.26 5.59
CA PRO A 129 -1.23 8.20 6.94
C PRO A 129 0.30 8.12 6.90
N ARG A 130 0.87 7.41 5.92
CA ARG A 130 2.34 7.30 5.75
C ARG A 130 2.99 8.65 5.39
N VAL A 131 2.32 9.47 4.55
CA VAL A 131 2.82 10.79 4.18
C VAL A 131 2.80 11.73 5.39
N ASN A 132 1.71 11.75 6.13
CA ASN A 132 1.59 12.51 7.37
C ASN A 132 2.67 12.10 8.39
N TYR A 133 2.96 10.80 8.50
CA TYR A 133 4.05 10.33 9.35
C TYR A 133 5.41 10.84 8.90
N LEU A 134 5.72 10.76 7.60
CA LEU A 134 6.98 11.25 7.05
C LEU A 134 7.16 12.76 7.29
N LEU A 135 6.11 13.54 7.05
CA LEU A 135 6.13 15.00 7.30
C LEU A 135 6.38 15.31 8.78
N ASN A 136 5.65 14.67 9.68
CA ASN A 136 5.79 14.85 11.12
C ASN A 136 7.14 14.40 11.67
N LYS A 137 7.80 13.45 10.97
CA LYS A 137 9.09 12.88 11.37
C LYS A 137 10.29 13.42 10.59
N SER A 138 10.07 14.30 9.63
CA SER A 138 11.12 14.82 8.75
C SER A 138 12.26 15.50 9.51
N GLN A 139 11.96 16.13 10.66
CA GLN A 139 12.92 16.84 11.51
C GLN A 139 13.35 16.04 12.76
N ASP A 140 12.93 14.78 12.90
CA ASP A 140 13.28 13.94 14.04
C ASP A 140 14.72 13.41 13.91
N LEU A 141 15.68 14.14 14.45
CA LEU A 141 17.11 13.81 14.41
C LEU A 141 17.42 12.47 15.12
N THR A 142 16.65 12.09 16.12
CA THR A 142 16.82 10.82 16.83
C THR A 142 16.41 9.65 15.94
N LEU A 143 15.27 9.79 15.26
CA LEU A 143 14.83 8.81 14.27
C LEU A 143 15.86 8.68 13.14
N ARG A 144 16.35 9.80 12.61
CA ARG A 144 17.36 9.82 11.56
C ARG A 144 18.63 9.06 11.97
N LYS A 145 19.18 9.33 13.15
CA LYS A 145 20.36 8.64 13.69
C LYS A 145 20.13 7.12 13.80
N ARG A 146 18.94 6.73 14.28
CA ARG A 146 18.56 5.31 14.39
C ARG A 146 18.49 4.62 13.03
N ILE A 147 17.92 5.28 12.01
CA ILE A 147 17.83 4.75 10.65
C ILE A 147 19.22 4.59 10.05
N ILE A 148 20.06 5.63 10.12
CA ILE A 148 21.45 5.60 9.64
C ILE A 148 22.21 4.41 10.24
N LYS A 149 22.12 4.25 11.57
CA LYS A 149 22.75 3.12 12.27
C LYS A 149 22.19 1.77 11.85
N GLY A 150 20.84 1.67 11.72
CA GLY A 150 20.19 0.41 11.33
C GLY A 150 20.51 -0.03 9.90
N LEU A 151 20.72 0.92 9.00
CA LEU A 151 21.11 0.66 7.61
C LEU A 151 22.64 0.65 7.41
N GLN A 152 23.43 0.84 8.46
CA GLN A 152 24.91 0.89 8.43
C GLN A 152 25.45 1.89 7.39
N LEU A 153 24.78 3.04 7.23
CA LEU A 153 25.18 4.05 6.26
C LEU A 153 26.40 4.84 6.72
N ASP A 154 27.35 5.03 5.81
CA ASP A 154 28.49 5.91 6.00
C ASP A 154 28.06 7.36 5.80
N THR A 155 28.00 8.12 6.89
CA THR A 155 27.55 9.54 6.87
C THR A 155 28.57 10.50 6.26
N SER A 156 29.79 10.06 5.98
CA SER A 156 30.82 10.84 5.27
C SER A 156 30.57 10.88 3.76
N LYS A 157 29.67 10.04 3.25
CA LYS A 157 29.34 9.92 1.84
C LYS A 157 27.91 10.31 1.56
N PRO A 158 27.60 10.81 0.35
CA PRO A 158 26.23 11.02 -0.08
C PRO A 158 25.48 9.69 -0.18
N VAL A 159 24.19 9.71 0.20
CA VAL A 159 23.31 8.52 0.09
C VAL A 159 22.49 8.64 -1.20
N LEU A 160 22.63 7.66 -2.07
CA LEU A 160 21.82 7.52 -3.26
C LEU A 160 20.74 6.45 -3.04
N LEU A 161 19.46 6.83 -3.17
CA LEU A 161 18.34 5.89 -3.18
C LEU A 161 17.95 5.58 -4.63
N TYR A 162 18.09 4.31 -5.01
CA TYR A 162 17.58 3.80 -6.27
C TYR A 162 16.35 2.91 -6.02
N ALA A 163 15.17 3.37 -6.44
CA ALA A 163 13.90 2.68 -6.22
C ALA A 163 13.11 2.58 -7.55
N PRO A 164 13.54 1.74 -8.48
CA PRO A 164 12.90 1.60 -9.78
C PRO A 164 11.51 0.98 -9.66
N THR A 165 10.66 1.24 -10.66
CA THR A 165 9.39 0.54 -10.79
C THR A 165 9.62 -0.89 -11.26
N TRP A 166 8.79 -1.80 -10.76
CA TRP A 166 8.82 -3.20 -11.22
C TRP A 166 8.49 -3.30 -12.71
N LYS A 167 9.22 -4.15 -13.42
CA LYS A 167 8.99 -4.50 -14.83
C LYS A 167 8.96 -6.02 -14.98
N SER A 168 7.98 -6.55 -15.70
CA SER A 168 7.75 -8.00 -15.84
C SER A 168 8.78 -8.76 -16.68
N ASN A 169 9.62 -8.10 -17.45
CA ASN A 169 10.52 -8.72 -18.46
C ASN A 169 11.94 -8.12 -18.44
N THR A 170 12.43 -7.74 -17.26
CA THR A 170 13.81 -7.23 -17.13
C THR A 170 14.75 -8.32 -16.61
N SER A 171 15.90 -8.50 -17.28
CA SER A 171 17.03 -9.22 -16.71
C SER A 171 17.58 -8.47 -15.49
N GLU A 172 18.29 -9.13 -14.58
CA GLU A 172 18.92 -8.48 -13.42
C GLU A 172 19.86 -7.32 -13.86
N GLU A 173 20.47 -7.40 -15.02
CA GLU A 173 21.35 -6.39 -15.61
C GLU A 173 20.60 -5.10 -16.01
N ASP A 174 19.31 -5.19 -16.35
CA ASP A 174 18.47 -4.03 -16.68
C ASP A 174 17.96 -3.27 -15.44
N ILE A 175 18.13 -3.83 -14.25
CA ILE A 175 17.61 -3.26 -13.02
C ILE A 175 18.48 -2.11 -12.50
N LEU A 176 19.79 -2.16 -12.76
CA LEU A 176 20.75 -1.15 -12.29
C LEU A 176 21.50 -0.52 -13.48
N PRO A 177 20.95 0.53 -14.13
CA PRO A 177 21.65 1.21 -15.24
C PRO A 177 22.77 2.12 -14.73
N LEU A 178 23.42 1.75 -13.64
CA LEU A 178 24.57 2.45 -13.09
C LEU A 178 25.82 1.79 -13.63
N SER A 179 26.41 2.37 -14.68
CA SER A 179 27.71 1.93 -15.17
C SER A 179 28.79 2.16 -14.11
N ASP A 180 29.82 1.31 -14.08
CA ASP A 180 31.00 1.47 -13.22
C ASP A 180 31.61 2.89 -13.31
N LYS A 181 31.48 3.52 -14.48
CA LYS A 181 31.92 4.90 -14.72
C LYS A 181 31.14 5.93 -13.90
N LEU A 182 29.87 5.65 -13.58
CA LEU A 182 29.04 6.52 -12.75
C LEU A 182 29.31 6.27 -11.27
N LEU A 183 29.47 5.00 -10.88
CA LEU A 183 29.77 4.60 -9.49
C LEU A 183 31.16 5.08 -9.04
N ASN A 184 32.13 5.12 -9.96
CA ASN A 184 33.49 5.58 -9.67
C ASN A 184 33.64 7.12 -9.64
N LYS A 185 32.55 7.88 -9.92
CA LYS A 185 32.57 9.33 -9.91
C LYS A 185 32.16 9.93 -8.56
N TYR A 186 31.58 9.14 -7.68
CA TYR A 186 31.11 9.52 -6.36
C TYR A 186 31.65 8.57 -5.28
#